data_9f630ef54bbde600914c7228b390395a
#
_entry.id   9f630ef54bbde600914c7228b390395a
#
_cell.length_a   1.000
_cell.length_b   1.000
_cell.length_c   1.000
_cell.angle_alpha   90.00
_cell.angle_beta   90.00
_cell.angle_gamma   90.00
#
_symmetry.space_group_name_H-M   'P 1'
#
loop_
_entity.id
_entity.type
_entity.pdbx_description
1 polymer ?
#
loop_
_entity_poly.entity_id
_entity_poly.type
_entity_poly.pdbx_seq_one_letter_code
_entity_poly.pdbx_strand_id
1 'polypeptide(L)'
;MRKTIIALALLLATVSASAGIKFGIRGGVNVTNVSIADISGISKTGFYLGPTLKLGLPLGFDIDASLLYNQLEADPDIYIDQGDYPTADKGPNIKRKAISIPLNLRKGFGFGDNASIFLFAGPQISWNIGDKSITEYNYKWKSADISVNAGVGVMLLKRIEVKANYTLPCSSAGKSEGGEPYDWKLKGWQIGMAIYL
;
A
#
# COMPACT_ATOMS: atom_id res chain seq x y z
N MET A 1 -6.65 1.72 -27.72
CA MET A 1 -6.10 1.58 -26.35
C MET A 1 -4.58 1.65 -26.29
N ARG A 2 -3.78 0.84 -27.02
CA ARG A 2 -2.29 0.93 -26.98
C ARG A 2 -1.76 2.31 -27.40
N LYS A 3 -2.30 2.93 -28.46
CA LYS A 3 -1.88 4.25 -28.96
C LYS A 3 -2.18 5.38 -27.97
N THR A 4 -3.31 5.31 -27.25
CA THR A 4 -3.67 6.29 -26.21
C THR A 4 -2.77 6.20 -24.97
N ILE A 5 -2.35 5.00 -24.59
CA ILE A 5 -1.40 4.79 -23.48
C ILE A 5 -0.01 5.36 -23.84
N ILE A 6 0.46 5.13 -25.08
CA ILE A 6 1.75 5.66 -25.55
C ILE A 6 1.69 7.20 -25.65
N ALA A 7 0.60 7.77 -26.16
CA ALA A 7 0.41 9.22 -26.24
C ALA A 7 0.36 9.86 -24.87
N LEU A 8 -0.31 9.24 -23.90
CA LEU A 8 -0.34 9.70 -22.50
C LEU A 8 1.03 9.63 -21.85
N ALA A 9 1.79 8.55 -22.08
CA ALA A 9 3.16 8.41 -21.57
C ALA A 9 4.10 9.48 -22.14
N LEU A 10 4.00 9.78 -23.45
CA LEU A 10 4.77 10.83 -24.09
C LEU A 10 4.40 12.24 -23.57
N LEU A 11 3.10 12.50 -23.37
CA LEU A 11 2.63 13.77 -22.81
C LEU A 11 3.15 13.96 -21.38
N LEU A 12 3.13 12.92 -20.54
CA LEU A 12 3.67 12.93 -19.19
C LEU A 12 5.19 13.17 -19.18
N ALA A 13 5.93 12.60 -20.14
CA ALA A 13 7.36 12.79 -20.26
C ALA A 13 7.74 14.25 -20.64
N THR A 14 6.95 14.92 -21.46
CA THR A 14 7.21 16.32 -21.87
C THR A 14 6.97 17.33 -20.74
N VAL A 15 5.98 17.07 -19.86
CA VAL A 15 5.69 17.93 -18.70
C VAL A 15 6.79 17.83 -17.63
N SER A 16 7.49 16.70 -17.54
CA SER A 16 8.53 16.46 -16.53
C SER A 16 9.74 17.40 -16.66
N ALA A 17 10.05 17.85 -17.86
CA ALA A 17 11.27 18.63 -18.12
C ALA A 17 11.25 20.07 -17.57
N SER A 18 10.07 20.63 -17.30
CA SER A 18 9.93 22.09 -16.99
C SER A 18 9.69 22.41 -15.51
N ALA A 19 9.31 21.46 -14.66
CA ALA A 19 8.77 21.79 -13.32
C ALA A 19 9.38 20.99 -12.15
N GLY A 20 10.49 20.28 -12.33
CA GLY A 20 11.02 19.39 -11.28
C GLY A 20 10.08 18.20 -10.95
N ILE A 21 9.10 17.95 -11.82
CA ILE A 21 8.15 16.85 -11.70
C ILE A 21 8.75 15.62 -12.38
N LYS A 22 8.73 14.49 -11.69
CA LYS A 22 9.15 13.20 -12.22
C LYS A 22 7.98 12.23 -12.18
N PHE A 23 7.70 11.64 -13.33
CA PHE A 23 6.73 10.55 -13.45
C PHE A 23 7.44 9.21 -13.42
N GLY A 24 6.78 8.18 -12.90
CA GLY A 24 7.34 6.86 -12.83
C GLY A 24 6.28 5.78 -12.63
N ILE A 25 6.75 4.55 -12.55
CA ILE A 25 5.95 3.38 -12.18
C ILE A 25 6.51 2.84 -10.88
N ARG A 26 5.62 2.51 -9.95
CA ARG A 26 5.95 1.94 -8.64
C ARG A 26 5.26 0.60 -8.48
N GLY A 27 6.00 -0.38 -7.94
CA GLY A 27 5.46 -1.67 -7.57
C GLY A 27 6.18 -2.24 -6.36
N GLY A 28 5.56 -3.21 -5.69
CA GLY A 28 6.14 -3.84 -4.52
C GLY A 28 5.23 -4.86 -3.88
N VAL A 29 5.66 -5.32 -2.70
CA VAL A 29 4.97 -6.32 -1.90
C VAL A 29 4.51 -5.71 -0.58
N ASN A 30 3.37 -6.19 -0.10
CA ASN A 30 2.80 -5.87 1.20
C ASN A 30 2.92 -7.10 2.10
N VAL A 31 3.38 -6.90 3.32
CA VAL A 31 3.29 -7.88 4.39
C VAL A 31 2.46 -7.26 5.50
N THR A 32 1.19 -7.59 5.53
CA THR A 32 0.21 -6.94 6.40
C THR A 32 -0.26 -7.91 7.47
N ASN A 33 -0.22 -7.50 8.72
CA ASN A 33 -0.82 -8.21 9.83
C ASN A 33 -2.26 -7.72 10.06
N VAL A 34 -3.20 -8.62 10.14
CA VAL A 34 -4.57 -8.33 10.53
C VAL A 34 -4.70 -8.59 12.01
N SER A 35 -5.04 -7.56 12.77
CA SER A 35 -5.38 -7.70 14.18
C SER A 35 -6.91 -7.67 14.31
N ILE A 36 -7.49 -8.73 14.84
CA ILE A 36 -8.90 -8.88 15.19
C ILE A 36 -8.92 -9.06 16.70
N ALA A 37 -9.43 -8.11 17.45
CA ALA A 37 -9.59 -8.09 18.90
C ALA A 37 -8.49 -8.81 19.72
N ASP A 38 -8.47 -10.12 19.83
CA ASP A 38 -7.50 -10.90 20.60
C ASP A 38 -6.71 -11.92 19.76
N ILE A 39 -6.95 -11.99 18.44
CA ILE A 39 -6.22 -12.88 17.54
C ILE A 39 -5.20 -12.06 16.75
N SER A 40 -3.96 -12.03 17.22
CA SER A 40 -2.83 -11.46 16.50
C SER A 40 -2.06 -12.59 15.81
N GLY A 41 -1.88 -12.47 14.47
CA GLY A 41 -0.96 -13.39 13.80
C GLY A 41 -1.31 -13.80 12.37
N ILE A 42 -2.40 -13.32 11.77
CA ILE A 42 -2.68 -13.62 10.37
C ILE A 42 -1.84 -12.69 9.50
N SER A 43 -0.71 -13.18 9.01
CA SER A 43 0.11 -12.46 8.04
C SER A 43 -0.51 -12.57 6.67
N LYS A 44 -0.76 -11.42 6.05
CA LYS A 44 -1.25 -11.31 4.67
C LYS A 44 -0.14 -10.81 3.78
N THR A 45 0.11 -11.51 2.70
CA THR A 45 1.01 -11.04 1.65
C THR A 45 0.20 -10.53 0.48
N GLY A 46 0.74 -9.56 -0.22
CA GLY A 46 0.10 -8.99 -1.38
C GLY A 46 1.09 -8.22 -2.23
N PHE A 47 0.61 -7.69 -3.33
CA PHE A 47 1.41 -6.83 -4.19
C PHE A 47 0.66 -5.53 -4.47
N TYR A 48 1.41 -4.52 -4.87
CA TYR A 48 0.87 -3.28 -5.39
C TYR A 48 1.63 -2.83 -6.62
N LEU A 49 0.93 -2.15 -7.52
CA LEU A 49 1.49 -1.61 -8.76
C LEU A 49 0.71 -0.38 -9.20
N GLY A 50 1.41 0.63 -9.74
CA GLY A 50 0.75 1.78 -10.34
C GLY A 50 1.67 2.94 -10.65
N PRO A 51 1.14 4.01 -11.27
CA PRO A 51 1.87 5.22 -11.57
C PRO A 51 2.21 5.99 -10.29
N THR A 52 3.35 6.66 -10.33
CA THR A 52 3.84 7.53 -9.26
C THR A 52 4.33 8.86 -9.83
N LEU A 53 4.15 9.90 -9.04
CA LEU A 53 4.57 11.26 -9.32
C LEU A 53 5.45 11.74 -8.18
N LYS A 54 6.58 12.38 -8.50
CA LYS A 54 7.42 13.06 -7.54
C LYS A 54 7.60 14.52 -7.94
N LEU A 55 7.32 15.44 -7.02
CA LEU A 55 7.49 16.88 -7.16
C LEU A 55 8.60 17.34 -6.23
N GLY A 56 9.71 17.83 -6.81
CA GLY A 56 10.80 18.41 -6.06
C GLY A 56 10.42 19.76 -5.46
N LEU A 57 10.72 19.96 -4.18
CA LEU A 57 10.54 21.18 -3.44
C LEU A 57 11.90 21.76 -3.02
N PRO A 58 11.98 23.05 -2.67
CA PRO A 58 13.18 23.62 -2.10
C PRO A 58 13.67 22.90 -0.85
N LEU A 59 14.94 23.10 -0.49
CA LEU A 59 15.57 22.57 0.72
C LEU A 59 15.69 21.04 0.76
N GLY A 60 15.62 20.36 -0.38
CA GLY A 60 15.74 18.89 -0.46
C GLY A 60 14.50 18.15 0.04
N PHE A 61 13.36 18.79 0.03
CA PHE A 61 12.07 18.12 0.20
C PHE A 61 11.51 17.70 -1.16
N ASP A 62 10.66 16.68 -1.14
CA ASP A 62 9.85 16.26 -2.28
C ASP A 62 8.43 15.90 -1.77
N ILE A 63 7.44 16.08 -2.63
CA ILE A 63 6.12 15.46 -2.48
C ILE A 63 6.06 14.25 -3.43
N ASP A 64 5.60 13.14 -2.91
CA ASP A 64 5.44 11.86 -3.63
C ASP A 64 3.98 11.45 -3.57
N ALA A 65 3.35 11.31 -4.72
CA ALA A 65 1.98 10.83 -4.85
C ALA A 65 1.94 9.63 -5.79
N SER A 66 1.11 8.66 -5.49
CA SER A 66 0.94 7.48 -6.35
C SER A 66 -0.52 7.07 -6.44
N LEU A 67 -0.88 6.40 -7.53
CA LEU A 67 -2.16 5.73 -7.69
C LEU A 67 -1.88 4.23 -7.82
N LEU A 68 -2.14 3.47 -6.77
CA LEU A 68 -1.69 2.08 -6.65
C LEU A 68 -2.88 1.12 -6.63
N TYR A 69 -2.86 0.15 -7.52
CA TYR A 69 -3.68 -1.04 -7.37
C TYR A 69 -3.01 -1.94 -6.33
N ASN A 70 -3.75 -2.32 -5.30
CA ASN A 70 -3.31 -3.23 -4.24
C ASN A 70 -4.16 -4.49 -4.26
N GLN A 71 -3.51 -5.63 -4.19
CA GLN A 71 -4.16 -6.92 -3.95
C GLN A 71 -3.51 -7.57 -2.73
N LEU A 72 -4.35 -7.94 -1.76
CA LEU A 72 -3.96 -8.67 -0.56
C LEU A 72 -4.67 -10.02 -0.59
N GLU A 73 -3.94 -11.09 -0.32
CA GLU A 73 -4.49 -12.43 -0.17
C GLU A 73 -4.12 -12.97 1.22
N ALA A 74 -5.07 -13.61 1.88
CA ALA A 74 -4.84 -14.31 3.12
C ALA A 74 -5.55 -15.65 3.10
N ASP A 75 -4.81 -16.65 3.47
CA ASP A 75 -5.35 -17.95 3.88
C ASP A 75 -5.26 -17.98 5.42
N PRO A 76 -6.34 -17.68 6.15
CA PRO A 76 -6.32 -17.80 7.60
C PRO A 76 -6.35 -19.28 7.97
N ASP A 77 -5.34 -19.75 8.69
CA ASP A 77 -5.44 -21.02 9.40
C ASP A 77 -6.33 -20.79 10.63
N ILE A 78 -7.53 -21.33 10.62
CA ILE A 78 -8.45 -21.28 11.77
C ILE A 78 -8.12 -22.48 12.64
N TYR A 79 -7.54 -22.23 13.81
CA TYR A 79 -7.42 -23.26 14.84
C TYR A 79 -8.75 -23.33 15.60
N ILE A 80 -9.53 -24.37 15.33
CA ILE A 80 -10.73 -24.66 16.11
C ILE A 80 -10.27 -25.54 17.27
N ASP A 81 -10.27 -24.98 18.47
CA ASP A 81 -10.04 -25.72 19.70
C ASP A 81 -11.31 -26.52 20.03
N GLN A 82 -11.41 -27.74 19.52
CA GLN A 82 -12.48 -28.68 19.88
C GLN A 82 -11.89 -29.77 20.77
N GLY A 83 -11.51 -29.42 22.03
CA GLY A 83 -11.07 -30.44 22.99
C GLY A 83 -9.85 -31.22 22.45
N ASP A 84 -9.56 -32.38 22.89
CA ASP A 84 -8.33 -33.17 22.76
C ASP A 84 -7.58 -33.25 21.40
N TYR A 85 -8.11 -32.70 20.31
CA TYR A 85 -7.41 -32.68 19.00
C TYR A 85 -7.59 -31.33 18.27
N PRO A 86 -6.59 -30.46 18.20
CA PRO A 86 -6.65 -29.26 17.36
C PRO A 86 -6.64 -29.64 15.87
N THR A 87 -7.77 -29.54 15.22
CA THR A 87 -7.88 -29.67 13.76
C THR A 87 -7.66 -28.30 13.15
N ALA A 88 -6.59 -28.15 12.37
CA ALA A 88 -6.39 -26.98 11.53
C ALA A 88 -7.33 -27.08 10.32
N ASP A 89 -8.39 -26.31 10.31
CA ASP A 89 -9.24 -26.16 9.13
C ASP A 89 -8.79 -24.91 8.35
N LYS A 90 -8.71 -25.02 7.02
CA LYS A 90 -8.38 -23.86 6.19
C LYS A 90 -9.58 -22.93 6.16
N GLY A 91 -9.43 -21.77 6.78
CA GLY A 91 -10.43 -20.74 6.68
C GLY A 91 -10.61 -20.22 5.24
N PRO A 92 -11.68 -19.47 4.97
CA PRO A 92 -11.97 -18.98 3.64
C PRO A 92 -10.87 -18.05 3.15
N ASN A 93 -10.41 -18.25 1.90
CA ASN A 93 -9.41 -17.39 1.26
C ASN A 93 -9.96 -15.96 1.15
N ILE A 94 -9.38 -15.04 1.88
CA ILE A 94 -9.80 -13.64 1.93
C ILE A 94 -8.97 -12.82 0.94
N LYS A 95 -9.60 -12.41 -0.16
CA LYS A 95 -8.99 -11.53 -1.15
C LYS A 95 -9.52 -10.11 -0.99
N ARG A 96 -8.61 -9.16 -0.86
CA ARG A 96 -8.95 -7.73 -0.87
C ARG A 96 -8.28 -7.06 -2.06
N LYS A 97 -9.06 -6.35 -2.87
CA LYS A 97 -8.58 -5.50 -3.96
C LYS A 97 -8.92 -4.05 -3.64
N ALA A 98 -7.95 -3.17 -3.73
CA ALA A 98 -8.13 -1.76 -3.42
C ALA A 98 -7.32 -0.86 -4.35
N ILE A 99 -7.83 0.34 -4.59
CA ILE A 99 -7.07 1.45 -5.15
C ILE A 99 -6.61 2.33 -4.00
N SER A 100 -5.31 2.59 -3.91
CA SER A 100 -4.72 3.42 -2.85
C SER A 100 -4.01 4.63 -3.42
N ILE A 101 -4.19 5.76 -2.75
CA ILE A 101 -3.49 7.02 -3.07
C ILE A 101 -2.69 7.44 -1.84
N PRO A 102 -1.42 7.05 -1.73
CA PRO A 102 -0.48 7.61 -0.78
C PRO A 102 -0.03 9.01 -1.24
N LEU A 103 0.02 9.95 -0.30
CA LEU A 103 0.60 11.28 -0.49
C LEU A 103 1.64 11.50 0.60
N ASN A 104 2.93 11.47 0.25
CA ASN A 104 4.01 11.51 1.21
C ASN A 104 4.86 12.78 1.03
N LEU A 105 5.21 13.39 2.15
CA LEU A 105 6.30 14.35 2.23
C LEU A 105 7.60 13.58 2.46
N ARG A 106 8.63 13.91 1.68
CA ARG A 106 9.94 13.26 1.72
C ARG A 106 11.02 14.27 2.03
N LYS A 107 12.05 13.85 2.78
CA LYS A 107 13.30 14.59 2.97
C LYS A 107 14.45 13.74 2.49
N GLY A 108 15.15 14.22 1.46
CA GLY A 108 16.34 13.56 0.90
C GLY A 108 17.63 14.02 1.56
N PHE A 109 18.57 13.08 1.70
CA PHE A 109 19.94 13.29 2.15
C PHE A 109 20.85 12.67 1.10
N GLY A 110 21.54 13.53 0.33
CA GLY A 110 22.39 13.09 -0.77
C GLY A 110 23.72 12.53 -0.29
N PHE A 111 24.15 11.43 -0.91
CA PHE A 111 25.49 10.87 -0.80
C PHE A 111 26.14 10.93 -2.19
N GLY A 112 26.67 12.11 -2.54
CA GLY A 112 27.17 12.36 -3.89
C GLY A 112 26.05 12.53 -4.93
N ASP A 113 26.46 12.49 -6.22
CA ASP A 113 25.54 12.80 -7.33
C ASP A 113 24.59 11.65 -7.70
N ASN A 114 24.90 10.42 -7.33
CA ASN A 114 24.24 9.24 -7.84
C ASN A 114 23.36 8.49 -6.82
N ALA A 115 23.48 8.81 -5.53
CA ALA A 115 22.73 8.16 -4.47
C ALA A 115 22.21 9.14 -3.44
N SER A 116 21.00 8.89 -2.93
CA SER A 116 20.46 9.60 -1.77
C SER A 116 19.60 8.67 -0.94
N ILE A 117 19.65 8.83 0.37
CA ILE A 117 18.70 8.23 1.29
C ILE A 117 17.60 9.24 1.53
N PHE A 118 16.39 8.80 1.72
CA PHE A 118 15.29 9.68 2.10
C PHE A 118 14.41 9.05 3.18
N LEU A 119 13.87 9.91 4.01
CA LEU A 119 12.80 9.59 4.93
C LEU A 119 11.49 10.15 4.36
N PHE A 120 10.40 9.49 4.63
CA PHE A 120 9.10 9.97 4.20
C PHE A 120 7.99 9.59 5.17
N ALA A 121 6.96 10.42 5.19
CA ALA A 121 5.72 10.12 5.89
C ALA A 121 4.55 10.84 5.19
N GLY A 122 3.35 10.29 5.34
CA GLY A 122 2.16 10.93 4.81
C GLY A 122 0.90 10.08 4.87
N PRO A 123 -0.26 10.71 4.61
CA PRO A 123 -1.53 10.00 4.57
C PRO A 123 -1.67 9.12 3.33
N GLN A 124 -2.48 8.09 3.47
CA GLN A 124 -2.94 7.24 2.38
C GLN A 124 -4.43 7.02 2.51
N ILE A 125 -5.13 7.17 1.40
CA ILE A 125 -6.54 6.81 1.29
C ILE A 125 -6.62 5.58 0.39
N SER A 126 -7.40 4.59 0.79
CA SER A 126 -7.60 3.36 0.02
C SER A 126 -9.09 3.10 -0.18
N TRP A 127 -9.50 2.79 -1.41
CA TRP A 127 -10.85 2.40 -1.77
C TRP A 127 -10.90 0.93 -2.12
N ASN A 128 -11.79 0.20 -1.47
CA ASN A 128 -12.02 -1.20 -1.77
C ASN A 128 -12.82 -1.34 -3.07
N ILE A 129 -12.27 -2.05 -4.06
CA ILE A 129 -12.89 -2.31 -5.37
C ILE A 129 -13.22 -3.80 -5.58
N GLY A 130 -12.89 -4.66 -4.61
CA GLY A 130 -13.25 -6.09 -4.60
C GLY A 130 -14.63 -6.34 -4.00
N ASP A 131 -14.99 -7.61 -3.90
CA ASP A 131 -16.22 -8.05 -3.26
C ASP A 131 -16.27 -7.57 -1.81
N LYS A 132 -17.37 -6.93 -1.44
CA LYS A 132 -17.53 -6.29 -0.13
C LYS A 132 -17.98 -7.26 0.96
N SER A 133 -18.45 -8.45 0.59
CA SER A 133 -19.01 -9.43 1.51
C SER A 133 -18.29 -10.77 1.42
N ILE A 134 -17.91 -11.29 2.56
CA ILE A 134 -17.54 -12.70 2.72
C ILE A 134 -18.82 -13.39 3.19
N THR A 135 -19.48 -14.07 2.27
CA THR A 135 -20.86 -14.60 2.42
C THR A 135 -21.01 -15.57 3.60
N GLU A 136 -19.92 -16.16 4.06
CA GLU A 136 -19.95 -17.21 5.08
C GLU A 136 -19.92 -16.69 6.53
N TYR A 137 -19.55 -15.41 6.76
CA TYR A 137 -19.31 -14.87 8.11
C TYR A 137 -19.91 -13.48 8.38
N ASN A 138 -20.82 -12.93 7.56
CA ASN A 138 -21.41 -11.59 7.73
C ASN A 138 -20.40 -10.43 7.88
N TYR A 139 -19.22 -10.52 7.25
CA TYR A 139 -18.22 -9.47 7.28
C TYR A 139 -18.30 -8.57 6.06
N LYS A 140 -18.28 -7.26 6.28
CA LYS A 140 -18.26 -6.25 5.21
C LYS A 140 -16.99 -5.39 5.28
N TRP A 141 -16.28 -5.28 4.17
CA TRP A 141 -15.24 -4.28 4.00
C TRP A 141 -15.83 -2.89 3.89
N LYS A 142 -15.25 -1.90 4.58
CA LYS A 142 -15.59 -0.50 4.33
C LYS A 142 -15.23 -0.11 2.91
N SER A 143 -15.99 0.82 2.34
CA SER A 143 -15.75 1.33 0.98
C SER A 143 -14.42 2.08 0.89
N ALA A 144 -13.99 2.74 1.97
CA ALA A 144 -12.73 3.45 2.04
C ALA A 144 -12.13 3.36 3.44
N ASP A 145 -10.80 3.39 3.52
CA ASP A 145 -10.02 3.47 4.74
C ASP A 145 -8.90 4.51 4.61
N ILE A 146 -8.51 5.07 5.75
CA ILE A 146 -7.44 6.06 5.86
C ILE A 146 -6.34 5.49 6.74
N SER A 147 -5.10 5.64 6.30
CA SER A 147 -3.90 5.23 7.01
C SER A 147 -2.80 6.28 6.88
N VAL A 148 -1.77 6.16 7.69
CA VAL A 148 -0.53 6.95 7.60
C VAL A 148 0.62 6.01 7.30
N ASN A 149 1.45 6.40 6.34
CA ASN A 149 2.69 5.73 5.99
C ASN A 149 3.87 6.47 6.59
N ALA A 150 4.86 5.74 7.09
CA ALA A 150 6.16 6.27 7.44
C ALA A 150 7.24 5.29 7.02
N GLY A 151 8.35 5.77 6.47
CA GLY A 151 9.36 4.88 5.94
C GLY A 151 10.65 5.55 5.52
N VAL A 152 11.53 4.72 4.98
CA VAL A 152 12.85 5.09 4.48
C VAL A 152 13.05 4.48 3.09
N GLY A 153 13.84 5.13 2.28
CA GLY A 153 14.22 4.60 0.97
C GLY A 153 15.55 5.14 0.46
N VAL A 154 15.99 4.54 -0.62
CA VAL A 154 17.19 4.93 -1.35
C VAL A 154 16.80 5.27 -2.78
N MET A 155 17.33 6.39 -3.27
CA MET A 155 17.25 6.78 -4.66
C MET A 155 18.62 6.57 -5.31
N LEU A 156 18.66 5.84 -6.39
CA LEU A 156 19.87 5.55 -7.17
C LEU A 156 19.75 6.19 -8.55
N LEU A 157 20.86 6.76 -9.03
CA LEU A 157 20.96 7.37 -10.36
C LEU A 157 19.85 8.40 -10.64
N LYS A 158 19.28 9.01 -9.61
CA LYS A 158 18.13 9.93 -9.66
C LYS A 158 16.86 9.35 -10.35
N ARG A 159 16.82 8.05 -10.61
CA ARG A 159 15.76 7.35 -11.38
C ARG A 159 15.19 6.11 -10.69
N ILE A 160 16.02 5.34 -10.00
CA ILE A 160 15.60 4.09 -9.37
C ILE A 160 15.42 4.34 -7.88
N GLU A 161 14.28 4.01 -7.37
CA GLU A 161 13.92 4.12 -5.96
C GLU A 161 13.65 2.75 -5.39
N VAL A 162 14.21 2.47 -4.20
CA VAL A 162 13.82 1.34 -3.37
C VAL A 162 13.40 1.90 -2.02
N LYS A 163 12.24 1.49 -1.52
CA LYS A 163 11.72 1.98 -0.24
C LYS A 163 11.07 0.89 0.59
N ALA A 164 11.12 1.06 1.90
CA ALA A 164 10.36 0.30 2.87
C ALA A 164 9.58 1.26 3.76
N ASN A 165 8.32 0.95 4.02
CA ASN A 165 7.46 1.73 4.91
C ASN A 165 6.57 0.85 5.76
N TYR A 166 6.18 1.40 6.88
CA TYR A 166 5.16 0.86 7.74
C TYR A 166 3.88 1.66 7.59
N THR A 167 2.76 0.96 7.45
CA THR A 167 1.43 1.56 7.32
C THR A 167 0.67 1.41 8.62
N LEU A 168 0.23 2.53 9.18
CA LEU A 168 -0.56 2.64 10.40
C LEU A 168 -2.00 3.02 10.04
N PRO A 169 -3.00 2.19 10.35
CA PRO A 169 -4.40 2.50 10.09
C PRO A 169 -4.91 3.60 11.04
N CYS A 170 -5.48 4.65 10.48
CA CYS A 170 -6.21 5.70 11.22
C CYS A 170 -7.71 5.41 11.30
N SER A 171 -8.23 4.55 10.42
CA SER A 171 -9.61 4.10 10.42
C SER A 171 -9.70 2.59 10.32
N SER A 172 -10.82 2.02 10.77
CA SER A 172 -11.07 0.59 10.56
C SER A 172 -11.36 0.28 9.10
N ALA A 173 -10.81 -0.84 8.60
CA ALA A 173 -10.99 -1.29 7.23
C ALA A 173 -12.28 -2.12 7.01
N GLY A 174 -12.89 -2.61 8.07
CA GLY A 174 -14.13 -3.43 8.03
C GLY A 174 -14.92 -3.36 9.31
N LYS A 175 -16.17 -3.84 9.26
CA LYS A 175 -17.07 -4.01 10.40
C LYS A 175 -17.70 -5.40 10.36
N SER A 176 -17.97 -5.99 11.53
CA SER A 176 -18.81 -7.16 11.68
C SER A 176 -20.28 -6.75 11.76
N GLU A 177 -21.19 -7.39 11.03
CA GLU A 177 -22.63 -7.23 11.17
C GLU A 177 -23.15 -8.41 12.01
N GLY A 178 -23.63 -8.18 13.23
CA GLY A 178 -24.31 -9.20 14.05
C GLY A 178 -23.72 -9.52 15.40
N GLY A 179 -22.80 -8.71 15.92
CA GLY A 179 -22.20 -8.86 17.25
C GLY A 179 -21.53 -7.57 17.72
N GLU A 180 -20.73 -7.63 18.78
CA GLU A 180 -19.86 -6.54 19.19
C GLU A 180 -19.10 -5.98 17.98
N PRO A 181 -19.00 -4.65 17.81
CA PRO A 181 -18.37 -4.02 16.65
C PRO A 181 -16.86 -4.20 16.69
N TYR A 182 -16.35 -5.29 16.16
CA TYR A 182 -14.92 -5.48 16.02
C TYR A 182 -14.39 -4.68 14.83
N ASP A 183 -13.55 -3.70 15.12
CA ASP A 183 -12.88 -2.86 14.15
C ASP A 183 -11.61 -3.53 13.63
N TRP A 184 -11.56 -3.85 12.34
CA TRP A 184 -10.40 -4.44 11.70
C TRP A 184 -9.40 -3.38 11.31
N LYS A 185 -8.17 -3.52 11.76
CA LYS A 185 -7.06 -2.61 11.45
C LYS A 185 -6.01 -3.34 10.65
N LEU A 186 -5.69 -2.82 9.47
CA LEU A 186 -4.67 -3.34 8.58
C LEU A 186 -3.37 -2.57 8.78
N LYS A 187 -2.43 -3.13 9.53
CA LYS A 187 -1.09 -2.57 9.74
C LYS A 187 -0.04 -3.48 9.12
N GLY A 188 1.02 -2.94 8.55
CA GLY A 188 2.04 -3.80 7.98
C GLY A 188 3.15 -3.06 7.26
N TRP A 189 4.11 -3.85 6.80
CA TRP A 189 5.24 -3.40 6.03
C TRP A 189 4.94 -3.43 4.53
N GLN A 190 5.46 -2.44 3.83
CA GLN A 190 5.49 -2.41 2.38
C GLN A 190 6.93 -2.23 1.92
N ILE A 191 7.35 -3.06 0.97
CA ILE A 191 8.66 -2.95 0.33
C ILE A 191 8.40 -2.79 -1.15
N GLY A 192 9.01 -1.79 -1.76
CA GLY A 192 8.77 -1.50 -3.16
C GLY A 192 9.89 -0.79 -3.88
N MET A 193 9.76 -0.78 -5.18
CA MET A 193 10.65 -0.11 -6.11
C MET A 193 9.85 0.84 -7.00
N ALA A 194 10.47 1.94 -7.41
CA ALA A 194 9.94 2.80 -8.46
C ALA A 194 11.05 3.13 -9.48
N ILE A 195 10.62 3.31 -10.72
CA ILE A 195 11.48 3.80 -11.80
C ILE A 195 10.85 5.08 -12.31
N TYR A 196 11.64 6.15 -12.31
CA TYR A 196 11.26 7.48 -12.79
C TYR A 196 11.86 7.76 -14.18
N LEU A 197 11.08 8.44 -14.98
CA LEU A 197 11.45 8.89 -16.33
C LEU A 197 12.17 10.23 -16.28
#